data_954fd0232f9396ed3383bedf8b8c0e52
#
_entry.id   954fd0232f9396ed3383bedf8b8c0e52
#
_cell.length_a   1.000
_cell.length_b   1.000
_cell.length_c   1.000
_cell.angle_alpha   90.00
_cell.angle_beta   90.00
_cell.angle_gamma   90.00
#
_symmetry.space_group_name_H-M   'P 1'
#
loop_
_entity.id
_entity.type
_entity.pdbx_description
1 polymer ?
#
loop_
_entity_poly.entity_id
_entity_poly.type
_entity_poly.pdbx_seq_one_letter_code
_entity_poly.pdbx_strand_id
1 'polypeptide(L)'
;MSKFAELEALVGLEPAHSLVLASRERVKRDGTVYETRWLDEHDKSDKLVARYRTWSNHDLKPPYRKQLGWERYSLSGKLLDREVRYSKREDNEYVH
;
A
#
# COMPACT_ATOMS: atom_id res chain seq x y z
N MET A 1 -7.13 17.58 -0.33
CA MET A 1 -7.23 16.18 0.10
C MET A 1 -6.15 15.35 -0.59
N SER A 2 -5.45 14.53 0.17
CA SER A 2 -4.36 13.73 -0.38
C SER A 2 -4.89 12.56 -1.21
N LYS A 3 -4.20 12.23 -2.30
CA LYS A 3 -4.46 11.04 -3.10
C LYS A 3 -4.29 9.75 -2.29
N PHE A 4 -3.52 9.82 -1.23
CA PHE A 4 -3.14 8.65 -0.45
C PHE A 4 -3.73 8.68 0.96
N ALA A 5 -4.87 9.34 1.11
CA ALA A 5 -5.50 9.52 2.42
C ALA A 5 -5.75 8.20 3.15
N GLU A 6 -6.17 7.17 2.43
CA GLU A 6 -6.40 5.85 3.04
C GLU A 6 -5.10 5.24 3.55
N LEU A 7 -4.06 5.32 2.74
CA LEU A 7 -2.76 4.78 3.11
C LEU A 7 -2.18 5.60 4.27
N GLU A 8 -2.31 6.92 4.23
CA GLU A 8 -1.83 7.79 5.31
C GLU A 8 -2.45 7.40 6.64
N ALA A 9 -3.77 7.15 6.65
CA ALA A 9 -4.45 6.72 7.85
C ALA A 9 -4.01 5.34 8.30
N LEU A 10 -3.82 4.44 7.33
CA LEU A 10 -3.45 3.06 7.59
C LEU A 10 -2.07 2.94 8.24
N VAL A 11 -1.10 3.72 7.76
CA VAL A 11 0.27 3.66 8.28
C VAL A 11 0.49 4.59 9.46
N GLY A 12 -0.51 5.39 9.83
CA GLY A 12 -0.36 6.33 10.93
C GLY A 12 0.60 7.46 10.61
N LEU A 13 0.51 8.00 9.40
CA LEU A 13 1.40 9.08 8.97
C LEU A 13 1.25 10.31 9.86
N GLU A 14 2.37 10.92 10.23
CA GLU A 14 2.33 12.15 11.02
C GLU A 14 1.60 13.26 10.26
N PRO A 15 0.79 14.08 10.96
CA PRO A 15 -0.05 15.06 10.28
C PRO A 15 0.67 16.06 9.38
N ALA A 16 1.91 16.41 9.71
CA ALA A 16 2.68 17.37 8.94
C ALA A 16 3.44 16.73 7.78
N HIS A 17 3.40 15.39 7.68
CA HIS A 17 4.11 14.68 6.63
C HIS A 17 3.23 14.43 5.42
N SER A 18 3.86 14.16 4.29
CA SER A 18 3.14 13.88 3.05
C SER A 18 3.77 12.70 2.33
N LEU A 19 2.95 12.01 1.52
CA LEU A 19 3.40 10.91 0.68
C LEU A 19 3.39 11.35 -0.78
N VAL A 20 4.46 11.02 -1.49
CA VAL A 20 4.60 11.33 -2.92
C VAL A 20 4.90 10.03 -3.66
N LEU A 21 4.19 9.78 -4.74
CA LEU A 21 4.41 8.59 -5.56
C LEU A 21 5.76 8.68 -6.27
N ALA A 22 6.62 7.71 -6.01
CA ALA A 22 7.94 7.64 -6.65
C ALA A 22 7.90 6.74 -7.90
N SER A 23 7.23 5.59 -7.80
CA SER A 23 7.08 4.69 -8.95
C SER A 23 5.86 3.80 -8.78
N ARG A 24 5.40 3.27 -9.90
CA ARG A 24 4.22 2.40 -9.92
C ARG A 24 4.42 1.36 -11.02
N GLU A 25 4.11 0.12 -10.68
CA GLU A 25 4.13 -0.97 -11.63
C GLU A 25 2.82 -1.75 -11.52
N ARG A 26 2.26 -2.12 -12.66
CA ARG A 26 1.03 -2.90 -12.71
C ARG A 26 1.18 -4.02 -13.72
N VAL A 27 0.92 -5.25 -13.30
CA VAL A 27 1.05 -6.43 -14.14
C VAL A 27 -0.19 -7.29 -13.99
N LYS A 28 -0.71 -7.80 -15.09
CA LYS A 28 -1.79 -8.77 -15.08
C LYS A 28 -1.23 -10.12 -15.48
N ARG A 29 -1.50 -11.14 -14.67
CA ARG A 29 -0.99 -12.49 -14.92
C ARG A 29 -1.99 -13.52 -14.41
N ASP A 30 -2.38 -14.45 -15.28
CA ASP A 30 -3.26 -15.58 -14.92
C ASP A 30 -4.54 -15.15 -14.21
N GLY A 31 -5.16 -14.05 -14.66
CA GLY A 31 -6.40 -13.57 -14.08
C GLY A 31 -6.25 -12.80 -12.79
N THR A 32 -5.03 -12.47 -12.40
CA THR A 32 -4.76 -11.67 -11.21
C THR A 32 -4.04 -10.40 -11.62
N VAL A 33 -4.45 -9.28 -11.04
CA VAL A 33 -3.77 -8.00 -11.23
C VAL A 33 -2.87 -7.74 -10.03
N TYR A 34 -1.60 -7.48 -10.31
CA TYR A 34 -0.58 -7.15 -9.31
C TYR A 34 -0.19 -5.69 -9.49
N GLU A 35 -0.29 -4.91 -8.43
CA GLU A 35 0.14 -3.52 -8.47
C GLU A 35 1.10 -3.25 -7.33
N THR A 36 2.25 -2.65 -7.65
CA THR A 36 3.26 -2.25 -6.66
C THR A 36 3.52 -0.77 -6.83
N ARG A 37 3.59 -0.07 -5.71
CA ARG A 37 3.92 1.36 -5.69
C ARG A 37 5.02 1.61 -4.68
N TRP A 38 5.91 2.52 -5.03
CA TRP A 38 6.88 3.07 -4.10
C TRP A 38 6.52 4.51 -3.83
N LEU A 39 6.51 4.88 -2.56
CA LEU A 39 6.12 6.22 -2.12
C LEU A 39 7.20 6.78 -1.23
N ASP A 40 7.43 8.08 -1.35
CA ASP A 40 8.38 8.80 -0.50
C ASP A 40 7.62 9.60 0.53
N GLU A 41 8.04 9.51 1.78
CA GLU A 41 7.48 10.32 2.87
C GLU A 41 8.36 11.53 3.11
N HIS A 42 7.78 12.73 3.04
CA HIS A 42 8.47 13.98 3.31
C HIS A 42 7.91 14.63 4.56
N ASP A 43 8.76 15.28 5.34
CA ASP A 43 8.33 16.04 6.50
C ASP A 43 7.82 17.43 6.05
N LYS A 44 7.44 18.26 7.02
CA LYS A 44 6.90 19.60 6.72
C LYS A 44 7.90 20.52 6.05
N SER A 45 9.19 20.20 6.12
CA SER A 45 10.26 20.95 5.46
C SER A 45 10.60 20.36 4.09
N ASP A 46 9.78 19.44 3.60
CA ASP A 46 9.96 18.77 2.32
C ASP A 46 11.20 17.89 2.27
N LYS A 47 11.64 17.42 3.43
CA LYS A 47 12.79 16.54 3.53
C LYS A 47 12.34 15.09 3.51
N LEU A 48 13.00 14.26 2.71
CA LEU A 48 12.72 12.82 2.64
C LEU A 48 13.10 12.15 3.97
N VAL A 49 12.16 11.45 4.60
CA VAL A 49 12.38 10.83 5.91
C VAL A 49 12.16 9.31 5.90
N ALA A 50 11.41 8.79 4.94
CA ALA A 50 11.17 7.35 4.85
C ALA A 50 10.64 7.01 3.48
N ARG A 51 10.59 5.70 3.18
CA ARG A 51 10.00 5.20 1.95
C ARG A 51 9.04 4.07 2.26
N TYR A 52 8.00 3.96 1.44
CA TYR A 52 7.01 2.90 1.55
C TYR A 52 6.97 2.10 0.27
N ARG A 53 6.81 0.80 0.41
CA ARG A 53 6.44 -0.07 -0.68
C ARG A 53 5.05 -0.59 -0.39
N THR A 54 4.11 -0.36 -1.30
CA THR A 54 2.76 -0.87 -1.15
C THR A 54 2.48 -1.82 -2.30
N TRP A 55 1.64 -2.82 -2.04
CA TRP A 55 1.22 -3.72 -3.12
C TRP A 55 -0.23 -4.07 -2.95
N SER A 56 -0.84 -4.42 -4.07
CA SER A 56 -2.23 -4.83 -4.14
C SER A 56 -2.32 -5.92 -5.19
N ASN A 57 -2.87 -7.06 -4.79
CA ASN A 57 -3.14 -8.15 -5.71
C ASN A 57 -4.64 -8.43 -5.66
N HIS A 58 -5.29 -8.54 -6.81
CA HIS A 58 -6.69 -8.91 -6.80
C HIS A 58 -7.03 -9.80 -7.99
N ASP A 59 -7.88 -10.79 -7.74
CA ASP A 59 -8.32 -11.73 -8.75
C ASP A 59 -9.48 -11.13 -9.53
N LEU A 60 -9.45 -11.29 -10.85
CA LEU A 60 -10.52 -10.86 -11.74
C LEU A 60 -11.64 -11.89 -11.84
N LYS A 61 -11.42 -13.08 -11.30
CA LYS A 61 -12.39 -14.19 -11.31
C LYS A 61 -12.75 -14.59 -9.89
N PRO A 62 -13.96 -15.13 -9.69
CA PRO A 62 -14.34 -15.64 -8.37
C PRO A 62 -13.26 -16.59 -7.83
N PRO A 63 -12.98 -16.54 -6.53
CA PRO A 63 -13.69 -15.79 -5.48
C PRO A 63 -13.28 -14.32 -5.30
N TYR A 64 -12.62 -13.70 -6.24
CA TYR A 64 -12.24 -12.29 -6.19
C TYR A 64 -11.41 -11.96 -4.95
N ARG A 65 -10.43 -12.78 -4.68
CA ARG A 65 -9.52 -12.58 -3.55
C ARG A 65 -8.73 -11.30 -3.71
N LYS A 66 -8.48 -10.64 -2.60
CA LYS A 66 -7.69 -9.42 -2.60
C LYS A 66 -6.66 -9.45 -1.47
N GLN A 67 -5.46 -9.02 -1.79
CA GLN A 67 -4.40 -8.86 -0.81
C GLN A 67 -3.85 -7.46 -0.92
N LEU A 68 -3.69 -6.80 0.21
CA LEU A 68 -3.08 -5.49 0.30
C LEU A 68 -1.96 -5.56 1.32
N GLY A 69 -0.89 -4.84 1.05
CA GLY A 69 0.19 -4.76 2.02
C GLY A 69 0.99 -3.50 1.85
N TRP A 70 1.74 -3.17 2.88
CA TRP A 70 2.69 -2.08 2.82
C TRP A 70 3.88 -2.37 3.74
N GLU A 71 5.00 -1.78 3.39
CA GLU A 71 6.23 -1.85 4.16
C GLU A 71 6.82 -0.45 4.22
N ARG A 72 7.34 -0.09 5.40
CA ARG A 72 8.01 1.20 5.61
C ARG A 72 9.49 0.96 5.80
N TYR A 73 10.29 1.70 5.07
CA TYR A 73 11.76 1.57 5.10
C TYR A 73 12.42 2.87 5.52
N SER A 74 13.50 2.76 6.27
CA SER A 74 14.38 3.89 6.53
C SER A 74 15.10 4.27 5.24
N LEU A 75 15.77 5.42 5.25
CA LEU A 75 16.56 5.87 4.11
C LEU A 75 17.74 4.95 3.82
N SER A 76 18.19 4.19 4.83
CA SER A 76 19.26 3.21 4.64
C SER A 76 18.75 1.86 4.12
N GLY A 77 17.44 1.73 3.91
CA GLY A 77 16.85 0.51 3.39
C GLY A 77 16.44 -0.50 4.43
N LYS A 78 16.43 -0.12 5.70
CA LYS A 78 16.03 -1.02 6.78
C LYS A 78 14.50 -1.05 6.91
N LEU A 79 13.92 -2.24 6.98
CA LEU A 79 12.49 -2.40 7.20
C LEU A 79 12.13 -1.93 8.61
N LEU A 80 11.24 -0.95 8.70
CA LEU A 80 10.82 -0.36 9.97
C LEU A 80 9.45 -0.87 10.43
N ASP A 81 8.54 -1.12 9.49
CA ASP A 81 7.20 -1.56 9.80
C ASP A 81 6.59 -2.24 8.60
N ARG A 82 5.53 -3.00 8.83
CA ARG A 82 4.92 -3.80 7.78
C ARG A 82 3.54 -4.28 8.20
N GLU A 83 2.63 -4.35 7.23
CA GLU A 83 1.31 -4.94 7.44
C GLU A 83 0.82 -5.59 6.16
N VAL A 84 0.17 -6.75 6.29
CA VAL A 84 -0.46 -7.43 5.15
C VAL A 84 -1.90 -7.73 5.53
N ARG A 85 -2.82 -7.42 4.63
CA ARG A 85 -4.25 -7.67 4.80
C ARG A 85 -4.78 -8.51 3.66
N TYR A 86 -5.68 -9.41 3.98
CA TYR A 86 -6.33 -10.29 3.02
C TYR A 86 -7.82 -10.09 3.09
N SER A 87 -8.49 -10.19 1.95
CA SER A 87 -9.93 -10.25 1.93
C SER A 87 -10.40 -11.13 0.78
N LYS A 88 -11.52 -11.80 1.00
CA LYS A 88 -12.28 -12.47 -0.02
C LYS A 88 -13.66 -11.88 -0.01
N ARG A 89 -14.16 -11.58 -1.18
CA ARG A 89 -15.45 -10.95 -1.29
C ARG A 89 -16.57 -11.80 -0.71
N GLU A 90 -16.53 -13.09 -0.97
CA GLU A 90 -17.57 -14.01 -0.49
C GLU A 90 -17.58 -14.10 1.03
N ASP A 91 -16.42 -14.04 1.65
CA ASP A 91 -16.35 -14.13 3.10
C ASP A 91 -17.10 -12.98 3.74
N ASN A 92 -17.03 -11.81 3.12
CA ASN A 92 -17.72 -10.63 3.64
C ASN A 92 -19.22 -10.77 3.52
N GLU A 93 -19.68 -11.49 2.52
CA GLU A 93 -21.11 -11.62 2.25
C GLU A 93 -21.77 -12.68 3.10
N TYR A 94 -21.08 -13.76 3.36
CA TYR A 94 -21.70 -14.91 4.01
C TYR A 94 -21.47 -14.99 5.48
N VAL A 95 -20.46 -14.37 5.95
CA VAL A 95 -20.17 -14.31 7.39
C VAL A 95 -20.47 -15.64 8.05
N HIS A 96 -19.70 -16.57 7.73
CA HIS A 96 -19.92 -17.94 8.19
C HIS A 96 -19.78 -18.13 9.64
#